data_7e8ced5b338dd8244520070ff6f67af6
#
_entry.id   7e8ced5b338dd8244520070ff6f67af6
#
_cell.length_a   1.000
_cell.length_b   1.000
_cell.length_c   1.000
_cell.angle_alpha   90.00
_cell.angle_beta   90.00
_cell.angle_gamma   90.00
#
_symmetry.space_group_name_H-M   'P 1'
#
loop_
_entity.id
_entity.type
_entity.pdbx_description
1 polymer ?
#
loop_
_entity_poly.entity_id
_entity_poly.type
_entity_poly.pdbx_seq_one_letter_code
_entity_poly.pdbx_strand_id
1 'polypeptide(L)' 'MAVFEKVKSIVVDQLGVDEEVISLETSFTELNADSLDIVELIMALEEEFDLDIPDEDAEKIRTVGDAVNYIKENK' A
#
# COMPACT_ATOMS: atom_id res chain seq x y z
N MET A 1 6.66 14.82 6.31
CA MET A 1 5.53 13.96 6.55
C MET A 1 5.83 12.52 6.16
N ALA A 2 5.48 11.60 7.03
CA ALA A 2 5.93 10.23 6.87
C ALA A 2 4.93 9.38 6.09
N VAL A 3 4.88 9.56 4.78
CA VAL A 3 3.98 8.77 3.93
C VAL A 3 4.28 7.29 4.09
N PHE A 4 5.57 6.93 4.09
CA PHE A 4 5.95 5.53 4.25
C PHE A 4 5.43 4.96 5.57
N GLU A 5 5.53 5.72 6.65
CA GLU A 5 5.06 5.27 7.95
C GLU A 5 3.55 5.00 7.95
N LYS A 6 2.80 5.86 7.29
CA LYS A 6 1.37 5.67 7.19
C LYS A 6 1.01 4.47 6.33
N VAL A 7 1.69 4.33 5.20
CA VAL A 7 1.47 3.18 4.32
C VAL A 7 1.81 1.89 5.06
N LYS A 8 2.92 1.88 5.78
CA LYS A 8 3.33 0.71 6.55
C LYS A 8 2.26 0.33 7.58
N SER A 9 1.76 1.33 8.30
CA SER A 9 0.73 1.09 9.30
C SER A 9 -0.53 0.47 8.70
N ILE A 10 -0.92 0.96 7.54
CA ILE A 10 -2.10 0.45 6.85
C ILE A 10 -1.88 -0.98 6.38
N VAL A 11 -0.69 -1.27 5.85
CA VAL A 11 -0.35 -2.62 5.41
C VAL A 11 -0.39 -3.59 6.59
N VAL A 12 0.16 -3.18 7.72
CA VAL A 12 0.14 -4.01 8.92
C VAL A 12 -1.30 -4.32 9.32
N ASP A 13 -2.17 -3.31 9.32
CA ASP A 13 -3.56 -3.49 9.69
C ASP A 13 -4.31 -4.39 8.73
N GLN A 14 -4.10 -4.19 7.43
CA GLN A 14 -4.88 -4.90 6.43
C GLN A 14 -4.40 -6.34 6.23
N LEU A 15 -3.12 -6.56 6.31
CA LEU A 15 -2.55 -7.88 6.02
C LEU A 15 -2.16 -8.66 7.27
N GLY A 16 -2.16 -8.02 8.42
CA GLY A 16 -1.82 -8.69 9.67
C GLY A 16 -0.38 -9.16 9.74
N VAL A 17 0.54 -8.37 9.19
CA VAL A 17 1.96 -8.71 9.19
C VAL A 17 2.71 -7.79 10.15
N ASP A 18 3.91 -8.20 10.53
CA ASP A 18 4.75 -7.39 11.41
C ASP A 18 5.33 -6.21 10.64
N GLU A 19 5.38 -5.06 11.29
CA GLU A 19 5.94 -3.88 10.64
C GLU A 19 7.43 -4.05 10.33
N GLU A 20 8.11 -4.93 11.03
CA GLU A 20 9.54 -5.15 10.83
C GLU A 20 9.86 -5.77 9.47
N VAL A 21 8.88 -6.48 8.88
CA VAL A 21 9.11 -7.12 7.58
C VAL A 21 8.78 -6.19 6.42
N ILE A 22 8.30 -4.99 6.71
CA ILE A 22 7.85 -4.07 5.68
C ILE A 22 8.92 -3.03 5.38
N SER A 23 9.34 -2.98 4.11
CA SER A 23 10.27 -1.98 3.62
C SER A 23 9.75 -1.48 2.29
N LEU A 24 10.42 -0.49 1.72
CA LEU A 24 10.02 0.03 0.42
C LEU A 24 10.14 -1.02 -0.68
N GLU A 25 11.02 -1.97 -0.51
CA GLU A 25 11.26 -3.01 -1.51
C GLU A 25 10.33 -4.22 -1.34
N THR A 26 9.63 -4.29 -0.24
CA THR A 26 8.75 -5.43 0.03
C THR A 26 7.59 -5.45 -0.97
N SER A 27 7.40 -6.59 -1.64
CA SER A 27 6.26 -6.73 -2.53
C SER A 27 5.10 -7.33 -1.77
N PHE A 28 3.89 -7.01 -2.21
CA PHE A 28 2.69 -7.51 -1.55
C PHE A 28 2.56 -9.02 -1.73
N THR A 29 3.11 -9.55 -2.82
CA THR A 29 3.14 -11.00 -3.03
C THR A 29 3.95 -11.70 -1.95
N GLU A 30 5.04 -11.08 -1.54
CA GLU A 30 5.89 -11.65 -0.48
C GLU A 30 5.15 -11.70 0.85
N LEU A 31 4.16 -10.84 1.02
CA LEU A 31 3.36 -10.78 2.23
C LEU A 31 2.14 -11.69 2.14
N ASN A 32 2.06 -12.51 1.11
CA ASN A 32 0.97 -13.44 0.88
C ASN A 32 -0.38 -12.75 0.66
N ALA A 33 -0.33 -11.53 0.16
CA ALA A 33 -1.55 -10.79 -0.16
C ALA A 33 -2.11 -11.29 -1.48
N ASP A 34 -3.37 -11.71 -1.49
CA ASP A 34 -4.01 -12.10 -2.74
C ASP A 34 -4.72 -10.88 -3.34
N SER A 35 -5.43 -11.08 -4.45
CA SER A 35 -6.08 -9.98 -5.16
C SER A 35 -7.05 -9.22 -4.28
N LEU A 36 -7.81 -9.93 -3.47
CA LEU A 36 -8.80 -9.30 -2.61
C LEU A 36 -8.12 -8.47 -1.53
N ASP A 37 -7.05 -8.99 -0.95
CA ASP A 37 -6.29 -8.25 0.06
C ASP A 37 -5.74 -6.95 -0.52
N ILE A 38 -5.25 -7.01 -1.76
CA ILE A 38 -4.70 -5.84 -2.41
C ILE A 38 -5.79 -4.81 -2.69
N VAL A 39 -6.96 -5.25 -3.13
CA VAL A 39 -8.09 -4.35 -3.36
C VAL A 39 -8.46 -3.62 -2.07
N GLU A 40 -8.55 -4.36 -0.97
CA GLU A 40 -8.90 -3.76 0.32
C GLU A 40 -7.82 -2.80 0.79
N LEU A 41 -6.56 -3.15 0.54
CA LEU A 41 -5.45 -2.28 0.89
C LEU A 41 -5.52 -0.97 0.11
N ILE A 42 -5.76 -1.06 -1.18
CA ILE A 42 -5.88 0.12 -2.04
C ILE A 42 -7.01 1.02 -1.55
N MET A 43 -8.15 0.43 -1.20
CA MET A 43 -9.28 1.20 -0.70
C MET A 43 -8.93 1.91 0.61
N ALA A 44 -8.20 1.24 1.48
CA ALA A 44 -7.76 1.85 2.73
C ALA A 44 -6.82 3.02 2.48
N LEU A 45 -5.93 2.89 1.50
CA LEU A 45 -5.03 3.97 1.13
C LEU A 45 -5.79 5.16 0.56
N GLU A 46 -6.81 4.90 -0.25
CA GLU A 46 -7.64 5.96 -0.80
C GLU A 46 -8.32 6.77 0.31
N GLU A 47 -8.83 6.08 1.31
CA GLU A 47 -9.51 6.75 2.41
C GLU A 47 -8.54 7.50 3.30
N GLU A 48 -7.39 6.90 3.57
CA GLU A 48 -6.42 7.52 4.48
C GLU A 48 -5.82 8.80 3.89
N PHE A 49 -5.56 8.79 2.59
CA PHE A 49 -4.90 9.90 1.92
C PHE A 49 -5.84 10.77 1.11
N ASP A 50 -7.13 10.44 1.12
CA ASP A 50 -8.17 11.20 0.43
C ASP A 50 -7.83 11.40 -1.04
N LEU A 51 -7.56 10.31 -1.74
CA LEU A 51 -7.28 10.34 -3.16
C LEU A 51 -7.89 9.13 -3.84
N ASP A 52 -7.99 9.19 -5.16
CA ASP A 52 -8.52 8.09 -5.96
C ASP A 52 -7.37 7.36 -6.64
N ILE A 53 -7.42 6.03 -6.59
CA ILE A 53 -6.45 5.19 -7.27
C ILE A 53 -7.22 4.34 -8.29
N PRO A 54 -7.17 4.72 -9.57
CA PRO A 54 -7.87 3.93 -10.61
C PRO A 54 -7.32 2.51 -10.68
N ASP A 55 -8.14 1.60 -11.15
CA ASP A 55 -7.74 0.20 -11.25
C ASP A 55 -6.46 0.01 -12.02
N GLU A 56 -6.29 0.75 -13.12
CA GLU A 56 -5.08 0.59 -13.92
C GLU A 56 -3.83 1.04 -13.19
N ASP A 57 -3.97 2.02 -12.30
CA ASP A 57 -2.83 2.45 -11.47
C ASP A 57 -2.60 1.47 -10.34
N ALA A 58 -3.68 0.94 -9.78
CA ALA A 58 -3.57 -0.05 -8.71
C ALA A 58 -2.79 -1.28 -9.18
N GLU A 59 -2.96 -1.67 -10.43
CA GLU A 59 -2.24 -2.82 -10.98
C GLU A 59 -0.74 -2.60 -11.02
N LYS A 60 -0.30 -1.36 -11.03
CA LYS A 60 1.13 -1.02 -11.06
C LYS A 60 1.73 -0.96 -9.67
N ILE A 61 0.90 -0.95 -8.65
CA ILE A 61 1.36 -0.89 -7.27
C ILE A 61 1.62 -2.31 -6.80
N ARG A 62 2.87 -2.72 -6.85
CA ARG A 62 3.27 -4.09 -6.50
C ARG A 62 4.11 -4.17 -5.24
N THR A 63 4.73 -3.07 -4.87
CA THR A 63 5.55 -2.99 -3.67
C THR A 63 5.08 -1.86 -2.79
N VAL A 64 5.53 -1.88 -1.55
CA VAL A 64 5.23 -0.79 -0.62
C VAL A 64 5.76 0.53 -1.18
N GLY A 65 6.97 0.49 -1.77
CA GLY A 65 7.56 1.68 -2.38
C GLY A 65 6.73 2.24 -3.51
N ASP A 66 6.14 1.36 -4.33
CA ASP A 66 5.26 1.80 -5.41
C ASP A 66 4.07 2.58 -4.86
N ALA A 67 3.49 2.09 -3.77
CA ALA A 67 2.37 2.76 -3.15
C ALA A 67 2.79 4.12 -2.58
N VAL A 68 3.94 4.16 -1.91
CA VAL A 68 4.45 5.41 -1.35
C VAL A 68 4.69 6.44 -2.44
N ASN A 69 5.34 6.02 -3.53
CA ASN A 69 5.63 6.92 -4.64
C ASN A 69 4.35 7.43 -5.30
N TYR A 70 3.39 6.55 -5.48
CA TYR A 70 2.11 6.96 -6.08
C TYR A 70 1.45 8.05 -5.25
N ILE A 71 1.43 7.85 -3.94
CA ILE A 71 0.80 8.80 -3.03
C ILE A 71 1.54 10.14 -3.06
N LYS A 72 2.87 10.10 -3.04
CA LYS A 72 3.66 11.31 -3.07
C LYS A 72 3.46 12.12 -4.35
N GLU A 73 3.27 11.42 -5.47
CA GLU A 73 3.09 12.09 -6.75
C GLU A 73 1.71 12.67 -6.91
N ASN A 74 0.71 12.11 -6.21
CA ASN A 74 -0.67 12.52 -6.37
C ASN A 74 -1.21 13.31 -5.19
N LYS A 75 -0.37 13.58 -4.22
CA LYS A 75 -0.73 14.32 -3.03
C LYS A 75 0.17 15.56 -2.90
#